data_c8ffb707084db1627b37b34d9dc0d3cd
#
_entry.id   c8ffb707084db1627b37b34d9dc0d3cd
#
_cell.length_a   1.000
_cell.length_b   1.000
_cell.length_c   1.000
_cell.angle_alpha   90.00
_cell.angle_beta   90.00
_cell.angle_gamma   90.00
#
_symmetry.space_group_name_H-M   'P 1'
#
loop_
_entity.id
_entity.type
_entity.pdbx_description
1 polymer ?
#
loop_
_entity_poly.entity_id
_entity_poly.type
_entity_poly.pdbx_seq_one_letter_code
_entity_poly.pdbx_strand_id
1 'polypeptide(L)'
;GHMDSPLTALGRTQAARQARIMAPVLADPGIARIASPLGRAVQTAGIVFGERPYATDPRFREISVGAFEGRTRPELEAAFPELFAESWLGWYDRAPGGERLDGLRARVTAALSDLSGPAAIVCHGITLRMIRLVVLGWPDNRLEELEVRQGAVHLMRDGQHQMLV
;
A
#
# COMPACT_ATOMS: atom_id res chain seq x y z
N GLY A 1 -5.35 2.96 8.00
CA GLY A 1 -4.68 3.54 9.16
C GLY A 1 -3.60 2.64 9.75
N HIS A 2 -3.06 3.05 10.86
CA HIS A 2 -1.92 2.39 11.51
C HIS A 2 -2.32 1.33 12.53
N MET A 3 -3.60 1.23 12.90
CA MET A 3 -4.06 0.17 13.80
C MET A 3 -3.69 -1.18 13.21
N ASP A 4 -3.02 -2.01 14.01
CA ASP A 4 -2.54 -3.30 13.55
C ASP A 4 -3.59 -4.39 13.76
N SER A 5 -3.62 -5.34 12.85
CA SER A 5 -4.46 -6.53 12.90
C SER A 5 -3.73 -7.69 12.24
N PRO A 6 -3.81 -8.91 12.79
CA PRO A 6 -3.19 -10.07 12.15
C PRO A 6 -3.91 -10.42 10.84
N LEU A 7 -3.21 -11.11 9.95
CA LEU A 7 -3.81 -11.63 8.74
C LEU A 7 -4.89 -12.67 9.09
N THR A 8 -6.04 -12.54 8.43
CA THR A 8 -7.08 -13.59 8.43
C THR A 8 -6.61 -14.83 7.66
N ALA A 9 -7.32 -15.94 7.76
CA ALA A 9 -7.07 -17.14 6.94
C ALA A 9 -7.11 -16.80 5.43
N LEU A 10 -8.08 -15.99 5.00
CA LEU A 10 -8.18 -15.50 3.63
C LEU A 10 -6.96 -14.64 3.26
N GLY A 11 -6.53 -13.73 4.14
CA GLY A 11 -5.34 -12.90 3.90
C GLY A 11 -4.08 -13.72 3.72
N ARG A 12 -3.89 -14.79 4.49
CA ARG A 12 -2.77 -15.73 4.30
C ARG A 12 -2.83 -16.46 2.96
N THR A 13 -4.01 -16.88 2.52
CA THR A 13 -4.22 -17.51 1.20
C THR A 13 -3.88 -16.52 0.07
N GLN A 14 -4.29 -15.26 0.22
CA GLN A 14 -3.97 -14.19 -0.73
C GLN A 14 -2.46 -13.92 -0.78
N ALA A 15 -1.78 -13.85 0.36
CA ALA A 15 -0.33 -13.70 0.43
C ALA A 15 0.41 -14.90 -0.21
N ALA A 16 -0.06 -16.13 0.01
CA ALA A 16 0.50 -17.33 -0.63
C ALA A 16 0.33 -17.32 -2.16
N ARG A 17 -0.77 -16.75 -2.66
CA ARG A 17 -0.96 -16.51 -4.11
C ARG A 17 0.04 -15.48 -4.63
N GLN A 18 0.20 -14.35 -3.94
CA GLN A 18 1.19 -13.33 -4.28
C GLN A 18 2.61 -13.92 -4.30
N ALA A 19 2.96 -14.79 -3.35
CA ALA A 19 4.25 -15.49 -3.34
C ALA A 19 4.49 -16.29 -4.63
N ARG A 20 3.47 -17.00 -5.12
CA ARG A 20 3.57 -17.75 -6.39
C ARG A 20 3.75 -16.83 -7.60
N ILE A 21 3.00 -15.73 -7.66
CA ILE A 21 3.14 -14.73 -8.74
C ILE A 21 4.53 -14.10 -8.72
N MET A 22 5.05 -13.81 -7.52
CA MET A 22 6.34 -13.15 -7.35
C MET A 22 7.56 -14.07 -7.46
N ALA A 23 7.37 -15.40 -7.39
CA ALA A 23 8.48 -16.35 -7.39
C ALA A 23 9.47 -16.16 -8.55
N PRO A 24 9.07 -15.96 -9.81
CA PRO A 24 9.99 -15.71 -10.91
C PRO A 24 10.77 -14.39 -10.76
N VAL A 25 10.10 -13.33 -10.28
CA VAL A 25 10.73 -12.02 -10.05
C VAL A 25 11.75 -12.09 -8.92
N LEU A 26 11.39 -12.75 -7.82
CA LEU A 26 12.23 -12.88 -6.63
C LEU A 26 13.39 -13.88 -6.80
N ALA A 27 13.45 -14.59 -7.91
CA ALA A 27 14.62 -15.40 -8.29
C ALA A 27 15.84 -14.53 -8.64
N ASP A 28 15.62 -13.30 -9.08
CA ASP A 28 16.68 -12.33 -9.31
C ASP A 28 17.20 -11.77 -7.98
N PRO A 29 18.49 -11.99 -7.64
CA PRO A 29 19.08 -11.46 -6.41
C PRO A 29 19.20 -9.93 -6.40
N GLY A 30 19.15 -9.29 -7.56
CA GLY A 30 19.22 -7.83 -7.69
C GLY A 30 17.92 -7.12 -7.29
N ILE A 31 16.82 -7.85 -7.06
CA ILE A 31 15.56 -7.27 -6.59
C ILE A 31 15.64 -6.92 -5.10
N ALA A 32 15.58 -5.64 -4.77
CA ALA A 32 15.42 -5.19 -3.39
C ALA A 32 14.07 -5.67 -2.83
N ARG A 33 14.05 -6.12 -1.57
CA ARG A 33 12.83 -6.59 -0.89
C ARG A 33 12.55 -5.70 0.29
N ILE A 34 11.40 -5.03 0.27
CA ILE A 34 11.05 -4.02 1.26
C ILE A 34 9.60 -4.25 1.73
N ALA A 35 9.35 -4.06 3.00
CA ALA A 35 8.01 -4.12 3.57
C ALA A 35 7.70 -2.89 4.42
N SER A 36 6.43 -2.53 4.50
CA SER A 36 5.93 -1.70 5.58
C SER A 36 6.19 -2.38 6.92
N PRO A 37 6.56 -1.66 7.99
CA PRO A 37 6.78 -2.24 9.31
C PRO A 37 5.48 -2.61 10.06
N LEU A 38 4.29 -2.31 9.53
CA LEU A 38 3.03 -2.70 10.16
C LEU A 38 2.86 -4.23 10.12
N GLY A 39 2.42 -4.82 11.24
CA GLY A 39 2.43 -6.27 11.47
C GLY A 39 1.77 -7.08 10.36
N ARG A 40 0.62 -6.64 9.82
CA ARG A 40 -0.04 -7.30 8.68
C ARG A 40 0.82 -7.32 7.41
N ALA A 41 1.60 -6.26 7.17
CA ALA A 41 2.51 -6.21 6.03
C ALA A 41 3.75 -7.07 6.26
N VAL A 42 4.29 -7.10 7.49
CA VAL A 42 5.39 -8.00 7.89
C VAL A 42 4.97 -9.47 7.73
N GLN A 43 3.77 -9.85 8.18
CA GLN A 43 3.23 -11.20 7.99
C GLN A 43 3.07 -11.55 6.50
N THR A 44 2.59 -10.61 5.68
CA THR A 44 2.50 -10.79 4.23
C THR A 44 3.89 -10.95 3.60
N ALA A 45 4.84 -10.10 3.96
CA ALA A 45 6.22 -10.15 3.49
C ALA A 45 6.90 -11.48 3.84
N GLY A 46 6.71 -11.97 5.05
CA GLY A 46 7.21 -13.29 5.46
C GLY A 46 6.70 -14.44 4.58
N ILE A 47 5.44 -14.36 4.14
CA ILE A 47 4.87 -15.34 3.22
C ILE A 47 5.39 -15.14 1.78
N VAL A 48 5.42 -13.89 1.30
CA VAL A 48 5.79 -13.57 -0.09
C VAL A 48 7.27 -13.77 -0.34
N PHE A 49 8.11 -13.32 0.57
CA PHE A 49 9.58 -13.40 0.43
C PHE A 49 10.16 -14.72 0.96
N GLY A 50 9.42 -15.43 1.82
CA GLY A 50 9.89 -16.66 2.45
C GLY A 50 11.12 -16.41 3.31
N GLU A 51 12.15 -17.27 3.16
CA GLU A 51 13.41 -17.13 3.90
C GLU A 51 14.35 -16.04 3.36
N ARG A 52 13.98 -15.38 2.26
CA ARG A 52 14.81 -14.31 1.69
C ARG A 52 14.79 -13.09 2.60
N PRO A 53 15.95 -12.51 2.93
CA PRO A 53 16.02 -11.32 3.76
C PRO A 53 15.32 -10.14 3.07
N TYR A 54 14.66 -9.29 3.87
CA TYR A 54 14.05 -8.05 3.43
C TYR A 54 14.23 -6.95 4.48
N ALA A 55 14.19 -5.70 4.04
CA ALA A 55 14.20 -4.54 4.92
C ALA A 55 12.78 -4.06 5.22
N THR A 56 12.60 -3.36 6.32
CA THR A 56 11.38 -2.58 6.56
C THR A 56 11.66 -1.10 6.39
N ASP A 57 10.71 -0.38 5.74
CA ASP A 57 10.81 1.07 5.60
C ASP A 57 9.49 1.72 6.07
N PRO A 58 9.53 2.58 7.11
CA PRO A 58 8.35 3.25 7.64
C PRO A 58 7.66 4.16 6.62
N ARG A 59 8.34 4.56 5.56
CA ARG A 59 7.75 5.36 4.48
C ARG A 59 6.74 4.57 3.63
N PHE A 60 6.67 3.23 3.76
CA PHE A 60 5.66 2.38 3.13
C PHE A 60 4.49 1.99 4.06
N ARG A 61 4.37 2.58 5.26
CA ARG A 61 3.18 2.42 6.10
C ARG A 61 1.92 2.92 5.40
N GLU A 62 0.77 2.43 5.85
CA GLU A 62 -0.51 2.97 5.37
C GLU A 62 -0.65 4.45 5.76
N ILE A 63 -1.50 5.19 5.08
CA ILE A 63 -1.83 6.57 5.46
C ILE A 63 -2.38 6.60 6.89
N SER A 64 -1.88 7.52 7.71
CA SER A 64 -2.45 7.76 9.04
C SER A 64 -3.78 8.49 8.92
N VAL A 65 -4.79 7.98 9.60
CA VAL A 65 -6.13 8.59 9.64
C VAL A 65 -6.41 9.30 10.97
N GLY A 66 -5.37 9.57 11.76
CA GLY A 66 -5.45 10.40 12.97
C GLY A 66 -6.60 10.00 13.90
N ALA A 67 -7.52 10.93 14.18
CA ALA A 67 -8.65 10.70 15.10
C ALA A 67 -9.65 9.61 14.59
N PHE A 68 -9.52 9.14 13.36
CA PHE A 68 -10.37 8.09 12.81
C PHE A 68 -9.77 6.68 12.96
N GLU A 69 -8.58 6.55 13.57
CA GLU A 69 -7.99 5.24 13.86
C GLU A 69 -8.95 4.40 14.72
N GLY A 70 -9.11 3.12 14.34
CA GLY A 70 -9.98 2.18 15.05
C GLY A 70 -11.48 2.30 14.73
N ARG A 71 -11.91 3.32 14.00
CA ARG A 71 -13.30 3.44 13.57
C ARG A 71 -13.54 2.69 12.26
N THR A 72 -14.71 2.11 12.15
CA THR A 72 -15.13 1.46 10.90
C THR A 72 -15.66 2.51 9.91
N ARG A 73 -15.62 2.17 8.61
CA ARG A 73 -16.16 3.06 7.58
C ARG A 73 -17.63 3.39 7.78
N PRO A 74 -18.54 2.44 8.10
CA PRO A 74 -19.95 2.77 8.37
C PRO A 74 -20.13 3.74 9.55
N GLU A 75 -19.33 3.65 10.61
CA GLU A 75 -19.36 4.60 11.73
C GLU A 75 -18.91 6.00 11.31
N LEU A 76 -17.93 6.10 10.41
CA LEU A 76 -17.48 7.38 9.89
C LEU A 76 -18.51 7.98 8.94
N GLU A 77 -19.09 7.19 8.03
CA GLU A 77 -20.15 7.63 7.11
C GLU A 77 -21.39 8.13 7.87
N ALA A 78 -21.77 7.46 8.96
CA ALA A 78 -22.89 7.89 9.80
C ALA A 78 -22.61 9.18 10.59
N ALA A 79 -21.35 9.36 11.05
CA ALA A 79 -20.97 10.50 11.88
C ALA A 79 -20.57 11.74 11.05
N PHE A 80 -20.07 11.55 9.82
CA PHE A 80 -19.48 12.57 8.96
C PHE A 80 -19.86 12.34 7.49
N PRO A 81 -21.17 12.31 7.13
CA PRO A 81 -21.60 11.98 5.78
C PRO A 81 -21.03 12.92 4.71
N GLU A 82 -20.73 14.16 5.06
CA GLU A 82 -20.14 15.16 4.18
C GLU A 82 -18.71 14.80 3.70
N LEU A 83 -17.99 13.95 4.44
CA LEU A 83 -16.64 13.50 4.04
C LEU A 83 -16.67 12.50 2.87
N PHE A 84 -17.84 11.89 2.64
CA PHE A 84 -18.01 10.83 1.63
C PHE A 84 -18.87 11.28 0.44
N ALA A 85 -19.45 12.50 0.50
CA ALA A 85 -20.40 12.99 -0.49
C ALA A 85 -19.81 13.18 -1.89
N GLU A 86 -18.55 13.63 -1.97
CA GLU A 86 -17.87 13.95 -3.23
C GLU A 86 -16.90 12.85 -3.70
N SER A 87 -16.38 12.05 -2.76
CA SER A 87 -15.31 11.10 -3.02
C SER A 87 -15.32 9.99 -1.97
N TRP A 88 -15.25 8.76 -2.41
CA TRP A 88 -15.20 7.62 -1.49
C TRP A 88 -13.81 7.43 -0.81
N LEU A 89 -12.77 8.12 -1.31
CA LEU A 89 -11.43 8.17 -0.70
C LEU A 89 -11.09 9.55 -0.10
N GLY A 90 -11.84 10.60 -0.41
CA GLY A 90 -11.55 11.97 0.04
C GLY A 90 -11.49 12.16 1.56
N TRP A 91 -12.15 11.28 2.32
CA TRP A 91 -12.09 11.30 3.78
C TRP A 91 -10.67 11.06 4.34
N TYR A 92 -9.79 10.36 3.61
CA TYR A 92 -8.39 10.20 4.01
C TYR A 92 -7.65 11.54 4.09
N ASP A 93 -7.97 12.47 3.20
CA ASP A 93 -7.35 13.79 3.18
C ASP A 93 -7.92 14.75 4.22
N ARG A 94 -9.10 14.42 4.77
CA ARG A 94 -9.84 15.28 5.72
C ARG A 94 -9.88 14.72 7.15
N ALA A 95 -9.19 13.61 7.42
CA ALA A 95 -9.12 13.01 8.74
C ALA A 95 -8.39 13.94 9.75
N PRO A 96 -9.03 14.34 10.87
CA PRO A 96 -8.41 15.23 11.84
C PRO A 96 -7.13 14.64 12.45
N GLY A 97 -6.02 15.36 12.36
CA GLY A 97 -4.71 14.87 12.82
C GLY A 97 -4.15 13.72 11.95
N GLY A 98 -4.76 13.43 10.82
CA GLY A 98 -4.24 12.47 9.83
C GLY A 98 -3.07 13.03 9.02
N GLU A 99 -2.40 12.14 8.27
CA GLU A 99 -1.22 12.48 7.48
C GLU A 99 -1.55 13.32 6.23
N ARG A 100 -2.77 13.16 5.68
CA ARG A 100 -3.21 13.72 4.41
C ARG A 100 -2.48 13.09 3.19
N LEU A 101 -3.04 13.35 2.00
CA LEU A 101 -2.50 12.78 0.75
C LEU A 101 -1.17 13.41 0.34
N ASP A 102 -0.98 14.71 0.61
CA ASP A 102 0.28 15.41 0.34
C ASP A 102 1.45 14.85 1.16
N GLY A 103 1.24 14.59 2.46
CA GLY A 103 2.24 13.95 3.32
C GLY A 103 2.57 12.53 2.85
N LEU A 104 1.54 11.74 2.50
CA LEU A 104 1.72 10.41 1.93
C LEU A 104 2.53 10.46 0.63
N ARG A 105 2.20 11.39 -0.29
CA ARG A 105 2.95 11.58 -1.55
C ARG A 105 4.40 11.93 -1.29
N ALA A 106 4.66 12.87 -0.39
CA ALA A 106 6.03 13.30 -0.08
C ALA A 106 6.91 12.13 0.41
N ARG A 107 6.43 11.34 1.40
CA ARG A 107 7.21 10.21 1.92
C ARG A 107 7.38 9.06 0.92
N VAL A 108 6.34 8.77 0.12
CA VAL A 108 6.42 7.74 -0.93
C VAL A 108 7.39 8.15 -2.02
N THR A 109 7.35 9.42 -2.47
CA THR A 109 8.30 9.95 -3.44
C THR A 109 9.73 9.84 -2.94
N ALA A 110 10.00 10.24 -1.70
CA ALA A 110 11.33 10.12 -1.09
C ALA A 110 11.78 8.65 -1.02
N ALA A 111 10.90 7.73 -0.60
CA ALA A 111 11.23 6.31 -0.53
C ALA A 111 11.57 5.71 -1.90
N LEU A 112 10.81 6.08 -2.94
CA LEU A 112 11.06 5.59 -4.31
C LEU A 112 12.33 6.20 -4.92
N SER A 113 12.65 7.46 -4.61
CA SER A 113 13.86 8.13 -5.10
C SER A 113 15.15 7.54 -4.52
N ASP A 114 15.09 6.92 -3.33
CA ASP A 114 16.24 6.25 -2.70
C ASP A 114 16.50 4.85 -3.26
N LEU A 115 15.61 4.32 -4.11
CA LEU A 115 15.81 3.00 -4.71
C LEU A 115 16.89 3.07 -5.79
N SER A 116 17.93 2.27 -5.64
CA SER A 116 19.02 2.18 -6.62
C SER A 116 18.74 1.19 -7.77
N GLY A 117 17.60 0.53 -7.75
CA GLY A 117 17.23 -0.49 -8.74
C GLY A 117 15.82 -1.04 -8.53
N PRO A 118 15.47 -2.13 -9.18
CA PRO A 118 14.14 -2.72 -9.07
C PRO A 118 13.87 -3.23 -7.64
N ALA A 119 12.63 -3.06 -7.19
CA ALA A 119 12.23 -3.44 -5.83
C ALA A 119 10.87 -4.15 -5.80
N ALA A 120 10.75 -5.13 -4.92
CA ALA A 120 9.49 -5.75 -4.51
C ALA A 120 9.06 -5.14 -3.18
N ILE A 121 7.91 -4.48 -3.16
CA ILE A 121 7.43 -3.72 -2.01
C ILE A 121 6.12 -4.31 -1.50
N VAL A 122 6.06 -4.67 -0.22
CA VAL A 122 4.83 -5.06 0.48
C VAL A 122 4.33 -3.89 1.30
N CYS A 123 3.19 -3.34 0.92
CA CYS A 123 2.59 -2.16 1.54
C CYS A 123 1.06 -2.28 1.68
N HIS A 124 0.31 -1.20 1.60
CA HIS A 124 -1.11 -1.11 1.93
C HIS A 124 -1.91 -0.45 0.80
N GLY A 125 -3.23 -0.47 0.92
CA GLY A 125 -4.14 -0.09 -0.15
C GLY A 125 -3.99 1.34 -0.65
N ILE A 126 -3.96 2.33 0.23
CA ILE A 126 -3.82 3.74 -0.18
C ILE A 126 -2.36 4.05 -0.54
N THR A 127 -1.41 3.51 0.22
CA THR A 127 0.01 3.63 -0.09
C THR A 127 0.36 3.04 -1.46
N LEU A 128 -0.20 1.88 -1.83
CA LEU A 128 -0.03 1.29 -3.17
C LEU A 128 -0.59 2.18 -4.28
N ARG A 129 -1.77 2.78 -4.07
CA ARG A 129 -2.31 3.77 -5.02
C ARG A 129 -1.36 4.94 -5.18
N MET A 130 -0.85 5.49 -4.07
CA MET A 130 0.09 6.61 -4.11
C MET A 130 1.40 6.23 -4.81
N ILE A 131 1.97 5.05 -4.55
CA ILE A 131 3.13 4.54 -5.29
C ILE A 131 2.87 4.54 -6.80
N ARG A 132 1.70 4.05 -7.21
CA ARG A 132 1.32 4.01 -8.64
C ARG A 132 1.16 5.41 -9.22
N LEU A 133 0.52 6.36 -8.50
CA LEU A 133 0.44 7.75 -8.96
C LEU A 133 1.82 8.37 -9.16
N VAL A 134 2.73 8.17 -8.20
CA VAL A 134 4.09 8.72 -8.28
C VAL A 134 4.86 8.12 -9.46
N VAL A 135 4.85 6.81 -9.60
CA VAL A 135 5.59 6.12 -10.69
C VAL A 135 5.02 6.44 -12.07
N LEU A 136 3.70 6.62 -12.18
CA LEU A 136 3.03 6.97 -13.45
C LEU A 136 3.05 8.48 -13.75
N GLY A 137 3.52 9.31 -12.81
CA GLY A 137 3.50 10.77 -12.95
C GLY A 137 2.08 11.36 -12.92
N TRP A 138 1.14 10.72 -12.22
CA TRP A 138 -0.26 11.13 -12.16
C TRP A 138 -0.56 12.04 -10.96
N PRO A 139 -1.51 12.98 -11.09
CA PRO A 139 -1.94 13.84 -9.99
C PRO A 139 -2.84 13.09 -8.98
N ASP A 140 -2.96 13.62 -7.74
CA ASP A 140 -3.68 12.98 -6.64
C ASP A 140 -5.18 12.78 -6.89
N ASN A 141 -5.81 13.67 -7.67
CA ASN A 141 -7.22 13.54 -8.02
C ASN A 141 -7.56 12.29 -8.83
N ARG A 142 -6.56 11.55 -9.33
CA ARG A 142 -6.72 10.26 -10.01
C ARG A 142 -6.58 9.04 -9.08
N LEU A 143 -6.46 9.26 -7.76
CA LEU A 143 -6.28 8.18 -6.78
C LEU A 143 -7.41 7.13 -6.84
N GLU A 144 -8.63 7.56 -7.07
CA GLU A 144 -9.82 6.71 -7.13
C GLU A 144 -9.91 5.85 -8.39
N GLU A 145 -9.26 6.25 -9.47
CA GLU A 145 -9.19 5.48 -10.71
C GLU A 145 -8.34 4.21 -10.57
N LEU A 146 -7.49 4.17 -9.56
CA LEU A 146 -6.55 3.09 -9.35
C LEU A 146 -7.18 1.95 -8.56
N GLU A 147 -7.68 0.94 -9.22
CA GLU A 147 -8.18 -0.27 -8.56
C GLU A 147 -7.07 -0.95 -7.72
N VAL A 148 -7.44 -1.41 -6.53
CA VAL A 148 -6.62 -2.29 -5.70
C VAL A 148 -7.43 -3.54 -5.37
N ARG A 149 -6.93 -4.68 -5.86
CA ARG A 149 -7.53 -5.98 -5.62
C ARG A 149 -6.71 -6.76 -4.60
N GLN A 150 -7.38 -7.29 -3.59
CA GLN A 150 -6.74 -8.10 -2.56
C GLN A 150 -6.10 -9.36 -3.17
N GLY A 151 -4.86 -9.63 -2.81
CA GLY A 151 -4.11 -10.78 -3.33
C GLY A 151 -3.54 -10.61 -4.75
N ALA A 152 -3.71 -9.43 -5.37
CA ALA A 152 -3.04 -9.09 -6.62
C ALA A 152 -1.62 -8.55 -6.39
N VAL A 153 -0.80 -8.62 -7.43
CA VAL A 153 0.50 -7.95 -7.53
C VAL A 153 0.42 -6.87 -8.60
N HIS A 154 0.96 -5.71 -8.31
CA HIS A 154 1.01 -4.59 -9.24
C HIS A 154 2.45 -4.42 -9.74
N LEU A 155 2.68 -4.70 -11.00
CA LEU A 155 3.95 -4.51 -11.69
C LEU A 155 3.97 -3.15 -12.38
N MET A 156 5.00 -2.36 -12.11
CA MET A 156 5.25 -1.08 -12.79
C MET A 156 6.62 -1.15 -13.45
N ARG A 157 6.65 -0.95 -14.76
CA ARG A 157 7.85 -0.99 -15.58
C ARG A 157 7.70 -0.01 -16.75
N ASP A 158 8.72 0.80 -17.00
CA ASP A 158 8.80 1.71 -18.16
C ASP A 158 7.56 2.63 -18.30
N GLY A 159 7.07 3.17 -17.18
CA GLY A 159 5.88 4.03 -17.15
C GLY A 159 4.55 3.29 -17.40
N GLN A 160 4.56 1.96 -17.44
CA GLN A 160 3.37 1.14 -17.60
C GLN A 160 3.01 0.43 -16.28
N HIS A 161 1.75 0.10 -16.13
CA HIS A 161 1.22 -0.66 -15.01
C HIS A 161 0.48 -1.89 -15.49
N GLN A 162 0.75 -3.02 -14.84
CA GLN A 162 0.04 -4.28 -15.03
C GLN A 162 -0.38 -4.84 -13.66
N MET A 163 -1.62 -5.31 -13.55
CA MET A 163 -2.10 -6.06 -12.38
C MET A 163 -2.04 -7.56 -12.69
N LEU A 164 -1.32 -8.31 -11.85
CA LEU A 164 -1.18 -9.76 -11.91
C LEU A 164 -2.09 -10.39 -10.84
N VAL A 165 -2.90 -11.37 -11.21
CA VAL A 165 -3.89 -12.01 -10.34
C VAL A 165 -3.81 -13.53 -10.41
#